data_cacddd0d8d07ddeee0d21efe575ad640
#
_entry.id   cacddd0d8d07ddeee0d21efe575ad640
#
_cell.length_a   1.000
_cell.length_b   1.000
_cell.length_c   1.000
_cell.angle_alpha   90.00
_cell.angle_beta   90.00
_cell.angle_gamma   90.00
#
_symmetry.space_group_name_H-M   'P 1'
#
loop_
_entity.id
_entity.type
_entity.pdbx_description
1 polymer ?
#
loop_
_entity_poly.entity_id
_entity_poly.type
_entity_poly.pdbx_seq_one_letter_code
_entity_poly.pdbx_strand_id
1 'polypeptide(L)'
;MGSIIKAKVGVNVDALQRKLEDVLDDRTMLEIHNLYAKMMEPYVPFGMDLANLEVTPEHVRYNTPFAHYMYEGITYGLNIPIIENGIIVGWFSKPDEDGRKHPTGTTLKYSKPKASAHWDQAMLAEKKEEFVHQVEEILKRRARELNG
;
A
#
# COMPACT_ATOMS: atom_id res chain seq x y z
N MET A 1 10.07 13.37 16.07
CA MET A 1 11.08 13.30 15.01
C MET A 1 12.00 14.50 14.96
N GLY A 2 11.50 15.71 15.09
CA GLY A 2 12.32 16.91 15.05
C GLY A 2 13.41 16.99 16.13
N SER A 3 13.15 16.45 17.31
CA SER A 3 14.09 16.49 18.43
C SER A 3 15.39 15.70 18.18
N ILE A 4 15.31 14.57 17.47
CA ILE A 4 16.49 13.73 17.17
C ILE A 4 17.42 14.44 16.17
N ILE A 5 16.84 15.05 15.14
CA ILE A 5 17.58 15.81 14.13
C ILE A 5 18.23 17.06 14.77
N LYS A 6 17.47 17.74 15.61
CA LYS A 6 17.93 18.94 16.32
C LYS A 6 19.17 18.69 17.15
N ALA A 7 19.19 17.57 17.88
CA ALA A 7 20.33 17.21 18.74
C ALA A 7 21.60 16.92 17.95
N LYS A 8 21.50 16.45 16.70
CA LYS A 8 22.64 16.03 15.90
C LYS A 8 23.24 17.14 15.01
N VAL A 9 22.42 18.04 14.51
CA VAL A 9 22.82 18.91 13.41
C VAL A 9 23.04 20.36 13.83
N GLY A 10 22.46 20.79 14.95
CA GLY A 10 22.65 22.15 15.47
C GLY A 10 22.04 23.24 14.58
N VAL A 11 21.10 22.91 13.69
CA VAL A 11 20.41 23.87 12.84
C VAL A 11 19.07 24.27 13.46
N ASN A 12 18.48 25.38 12.95
CA ASN A 12 17.16 25.79 13.36
C ASN A 12 16.11 24.83 12.81
N VAL A 13 15.75 23.82 13.60
CA VAL A 13 14.81 22.77 13.23
C VAL A 13 13.41 23.32 12.99
N ASP A 14 13.00 24.35 13.74
CA ASP A 14 11.67 24.93 13.60
C ASP A 14 11.50 25.62 12.23
N ALA A 15 12.51 26.34 11.76
CA ALA A 15 12.49 26.96 10.44
C ALA A 15 12.53 25.91 9.33
N LEU A 16 13.35 24.86 9.50
CA LEU A 16 13.46 23.76 8.55
C LEU A 16 12.15 22.98 8.47
N GLN A 17 11.53 22.70 9.60
CA GLN A 17 10.25 22.00 9.68
C GLN A 17 9.15 22.79 8.99
N ARG A 18 9.07 24.12 9.19
CA ARG A 18 8.10 24.97 8.51
C ARG A 18 8.28 24.97 7.00
N LYS A 19 9.52 25.01 6.51
CA LYS A 19 9.79 24.88 5.08
C LYS A 19 9.34 23.54 4.52
N LEU A 20 9.56 22.47 5.27
CA LEU A 20 9.13 21.13 4.89
C LEU A 20 7.61 21.05 4.84
N GLU A 21 6.92 21.60 5.83
CA GLU A 21 5.45 21.64 5.84
C GLU A 21 4.88 22.42 4.65
N ASP A 22 5.50 23.53 4.27
CA ASP A 22 5.10 24.30 3.10
C ASP A 22 5.27 23.52 1.81
N VAL A 23 6.33 22.71 1.70
CA VAL A 23 6.60 21.86 0.53
C VAL A 23 5.65 20.67 0.51
N LEU A 24 5.31 20.10 1.67
CA LEU A 24 4.42 18.97 1.81
C LEU A 24 2.93 19.37 1.77
N ASP A 25 2.58 20.21 0.81
CA ASP A 25 1.19 20.57 0.57
C ASP A 25 0.42 19.41 -0.09
N ASP A 26 -0.89 19.57 -0.25
CA ASP A 26 -1.75 18.52 -0.80
C ASP A 26 -1.30 18.06 -2.19
N ARG A 27 -0.83 18.98 -3.01
CA ARG A 27 -0.35 18.68 -4.36
C ARG A 27 0.90 17.80 -4.33
N THR A 28 1.84 18.13 -3.45
CA THR A 28 3.06 17.35 -3.26
C THR A 28 2.75 15.96 -2.71
N MET A 29 1.88 15.89 -1.71
CA MET A 29 1.49 14.61 -1.12
C MET A 29 0.76 13.73 -2.13
N LEU A 30 -0.11 14.31 -2.96
CA LEU A 30 -0.77 13.56 -4.03
C LEU A 30 0.24 12.98 -5.01
N GLU A 31 1.25 13.77 -5.39
CA GLU A 31 2.31 13.30 -6.30
C GLU A 31 3.12 12.17 -5.68
N ILE A 32 3.48 12.27 -4.40
CA ILE A 32 4.19 11.21 -3.68
C ILE A 32 3.34 9.94 -3.60
N HIS A 33 2.05 10.06 -3.30
CA HIS A 33 1.16 8.91 -3.21
C HIS A 33 0.92 8.24 -4.56
N ASN A 34 0.88 9.01 -5.65
CA ASN A 34 0.83 8.45 -7.00
C ASN A 34 2.09 7.66 -7.33
N LEU A 35 3.26 8.16 -6.95
CA LEU A 35 4.52 7.43 -7.09
C LEU A 35 4.50 6.14 -6.28
N TYR A 36 4.03 6.20 -5.03
CA TYR A 36 3.93 5.05 -4.14
C TYR A 36 3.05 3.96 -4.73
N ALA A 37 1.86 4.33 -5.22
CA ALA A 37 0.95 3.40 -5.87
C ALA A 37 1.57 2.77 -7.12
N LYS A 38 2.25 3.56 -7.94
CA LYS A 38 2.92 3.09 -9.15
C LYS A 38 4.04 2.09 -8.82
N MET A 39 4.83 2.36 -7.80
CA MET A 39 5.92 1.48 -7.40
C MET A 39 5.43 0.20 -6.72
N MET A 40 4.28 0.25 -6.06
CA MET A 40 3.66 -0.95 -5.48
C MET A 40 3.04 -1.88 -6.52
N GLU A 41 2.66 -1.37 -7.68
CA GLU A 41 1.88 -2.11 -8.69
C GLU A 41 2.42 -3.52 -9.00
N PRO A 42 3.73 -3.74 -9.21
CA PRO A 42 4.25 -5.09 -9.48
C PRO A 42 4.02 -6.09 -8.34
N TYR A 43 3.84 -5.60 -7.12
CA TYR A 43 3.69 -6.42 -5.91
C TYR A 43 2.23 -6.62 -5.53
N VAL A 44 1.32 -5.90 -6.16
CA VAL A 44 -0.12 -5.98 -5.90
C VAL A 44 -0.72 -7.13 -6.71
N PRO A 45 -1.51 -8.02 -6.06
CA PRO A 45 -2.10 -9.16 -6.78
C PRO A 45 -3.07 -8.76 -7.88
N PHE A 46 -3.32 -9.66 -8.82
CA PHE A 46 -4.36 -9.48 -9.83
C PHE A 46 -5.74 -9.32 -9.15
N GLY A 47 -6.63 -8.57 -9.79
CA GLY A 47 -7.94 -8.26 -9.24
C GLY A 47 -7.99 -7.00 -8.40
N MET A 48 -6.83 -6.42 -8.08
CA MET A 48 -6.70 -5.13 -7.42
C MET A 48 -6.44 -4.06 -8.47
N ASP A 49 -7.42 -3.85 -9.36
CA ASP A 49 -7.22 -3.00 -10.53
C ASP A 49 -7.27 -1.50 -10.19
N LEU A 50 -6.85 -0.69 -11.17
CA LEU A 50 -6.79 0.76 -11.02
C LEU A 50 -8.15 1.41 -10.81
N ALA A 51 -9.24 0.77 -11.26
CA ALA A 51 -10.59 1.29 -11.07
C ALA A 51 -11.02 1.33 -9.61
N ASN A 52 -10.41 0.48 -8.78
CA ASN A 52 -10.69 0.40 -7.35
C ASN A 52 -9.61 1.06 -6.50
N LEU A 53 -8.62 1.70 -7.12
CA LEU A 53 -7.54 2.39 -6.44
C LEU A 53 -7.92 3.84 -6.22
N GLU A 54 -7.88 4.29 -4.98
CA GLU A 54 -8.08 5.68 -4.61
C GLU A 54 -6.75 6.27 -4.14
N VAL A 55 -6.31 7.33 -4.80
CA VAL A 55 -5.10 8.07 -4.43
C VAL A 55 -5.48 9.49 -4.06
N THR A 56 -5.20 9.87 -2.83
CA THR A 56 -5.48 11.21 -2.30
C THR A 56 -4.23 11.76 -1.62
N PRO A 57 -4.21 13.06 -1.26
CA PRO A 57 -3.10 13.60 -0.46
C PRO A 57 -2.91 12.91 0.89
N GLU A 58 -3.97 12.28 1.42
CA GLU A 58 -3.94 11.65 2.74
C GLU A 58 -3.61 10.15 2.68
N HIS A 59 -3.95 9.46 1.58
CA HIS A 59 -3.79 8.00 1.54
C HIS A 59 -3.77 7.42 0.13
N VAL A 60 -3.33 6.18 0.06
CA VAL A 60 -3.55 5.26 -1.07
C VAL A 60 -4.44 4.14 -0.54
N ARG A 61 -5.60 3.94 -1.17
CA ARG A 61 -6.58 2.95 -0.71
C ARG A 61 -7.02 2.05 -1.85
N TYR A 62 -7.09 0.75 -1.57
CA TYR A 62 -7.63 -0.24 -2.48
C TYR A 62 -9.07 -0.56 -2.05
N ASN A 63 -10.04 -0.10 -2.82
CA ASN A 63 -11.46 -0.12 -2.45
C ASN A 63 -12.20 -1.37 -2.92
N THR A 64 -11.55 -2.53 -2.95
CA THR A 64 -12.22 -3.79 -3.24
C THR A 64 -12.64 -4.48 -1.93
N PRO A 65 -13.79 -5.20 -1.93
CA PRO A 65 -14.23 -5.90 -0.72
C PRO A 65 -13.24 -6.96 -0.21
N PHE A 66 -12.40 -7.49 -1.09
CA PHE A 66 -11.42 -8.53 -0.76
C PHE A 66 -10.01 -7.99 -0.55
N ALA A 67 -9.79 -6.68 -0.63
CA ALA A 67 -8.45 -6.07 -0.49
C ALA A 67 -7.77 -6.46 0.82
N HIS A 68 -8.51 -6.44 1.92
CA HIS A 68 -7.99 -6.80 3.23
C HIS A 68 -7.44 -8.23 3.25
N TYR A 69 -8.18 -9.20 2.71
CA TYR A 69 -7.77 -10.60 2.68
C TYR A 69 -6.54 -10.81 1.78
N MET A 70 -6.51 -10.14 0.65
CA MET A 70 -5.37 -10.20 -0.28
C MET A 70 -4.12 -9.58 0.33
N TYR A 71 -4.27 -8.50 1.07
CA TYR A 71 -3.15 -7.85 1.74
C TYR A 71 -2.59 -8.70 2.89
N GLU A 72 -3.46 -9.26 3.72
CA GLU A 72 -3.05 -10.13 4.82
C GLU A 72 -2.49 -11.47 4.33
N GLY A 73 -2.91 -11.92 3.16
CA GLY A 73 -2.41 -13.15 2.57
C GLY A 73 -2.93 -14.41 3.23
N ILE A 74 -4.05 -14.33 3.92
CA ILE A 74 -4.65 -15.45 4.66
C ILE A 74 -6.03 -15.74 4.12
N THR A 75 -6.35 -17.03 3.91
CA THR A 75 -7.70 -17.46 3.53
C THR A 75 -8.64 -17.37 4.72
N TYR A 76 -9.85 -16.90 4.48
CA TYR A 76 -10.88 -16.82 5.51
C TYR A 76 -12.01 -17.80 5.20
N GLY A 77 -12.56 -18.42 6.26
CA GLY A 77 -13.67 -19.36 6.18
C GLY A 77 -13.25 -20.72 5.63
N LEU A 78 -14.21 -21.61 5.58
CA LEU A 78 -14.05 -22.93 5.00
C LEU A 78 -14.46 -22.87 3.53
N ASN A 79 -13.54 -23.19 2.65
CA ASN A 79 -13.86 -23.32 1.23
C ASN A 79 -14.24 -24.77 0.94
N ILE A 80 -15.54 -25.03 0.80
CA ILE A 80 -16.08 -26.33 0.51
C ILE A 80 -16.34 -26.43 -0.98
N PRO A 81 -15.75 -27.42 -1.70
CA PRO A 81 -15.99 -27.56 -3.12
C PRO A 81 -17.43 -27.97 -3.39
N ILE A 82 -18.05 -27.33 -4.39
CA ILE A 82 -19.36 -27.73 -4.90
C ILE A 82 -19.06 -28.69 -6.06
N ILE A 83 -19.48 -29.95 -5.90
CA ILE A 83 -19.20 -31.02 -6.86
C ILE A 83 -20.47 -31.40 -7.57
N GLU A 84 -20.46 -31.35 -8.90
CA GLU A 84 -21.52 -31.83 -9.77
C GLU A 84 -20.93 -32.85 -10.78
N ASN A 85 -21.47 -34.05 -10.81
CA ASN A 85 -21.00 -35.11 -11.71
C ASN A 85 -19.49 -35.39 -11.60
N GLY A 86 -18.92 -35.28 -10.38
CA GLY A 86 -17.51 -35.52 -10.14
C GLY A 86 -16.60 -34.33 -10.49
N ILE A 87 -17.15 -33.19 -10.89
CA ILE A 87 -16.40 -32.01 -11.30
C ILE A 87 -16.66 -30.87 -10.31
N ILE A 88 -15.61 -30.19 -9.91
CA ILE A 88 -15.73 -28.99 -9.06
C ILE A 88 -16.24 -27.82 -9.91
N VAL A 89 -17.48 -27.38 -9.62
CA VAL A 89 -18.13 -26.28 -10.36
C VAL A 89 -18.12 -24.97 -9.61
N GLY A 90 -17.69 -24.97 -8.34
CA GLY A 90 -17.59 -23.77 -7.54
C GLY A 90 -17.15 -24.08 -6.14
N TRP A 91 -17.16 -23.05 -5.31
CA TRP A 91 -16.76 -23.14 -3.91
C TRP A 91 -17.78 -22.44 -3.03
N PHE A 92 -18.07 -23.02 -1.89
CA PHE A 92 -18.96 -22.46 -0.88
C PHE A 92 -18.17 -22.19 0.38
N SER A 93 -18.37 -21.00 0.95
CA SER A 93 -17.73 -20.62 2.20
C SER A 93 -18.80 -20.28 3.22
N LYS A 94 -18.95 -21.15 4.21
CA LYS A 94 -19.91 -20.96 5.29
C LYS A 94 -19.33 -20.09 6.37
N PRO A 95 -20.03 -19.04 6.86
CA PRO A 95 -19.61 -18.29 8.04
C PRO A 95 -19.71 -19.18 9.29
N ASP A 96 -18.92 -18.85 10.31
CA ASP A 96 -18.98 -19.51 11.60
C ASP A 96 -20.29 -19.18 12.35
N GLU A 97 -20.50 -19.77 13.54
CA GLU A 97 -21.72 -19.60 14.32
C GLU A 97 -22.01 -18.13 14.67
N ASP A 98 -20.98 -17.29 14.78
CA ASP A 98 -21.13 -15.85 15.01
C ASP A 98 -21.49 -15.06 13.75
N GLY A 99 -21.68 -15.71 12.62
CA GLY A 99 -22.00 -15.09 11.33
C GLY A 99 -20.80 -14.44 10.65
N ARG A 100 -19.58 -14.69 11.13
CA ARG A 100 -18.35 -14.11 10.60
C ARG A 100 -17.44 -15.18 10.01
N LYS A 101 -16.61 -14.77 9.07
CA LYS A 101 -15.54 -15.63 8.55
C LYS A 101 -14.27 -15.36 9.35
N HIS A 102 -13.59 -16.43 9.71
CA HIS A 102 -12.35 -16.39 10.48
C HIS A 102 -11.17 -16.91 9.68
N PRO A 103 -9.92 -16.49 10.00
CA PRO A 103 -8.74 -16.99 9.32
C PRO A 103 -8.61 -18.50 9.47
N THR A 104 -8.27 -19.18 8.36
CA THR A 104 -8.12 -20.64 8.34
C THR A 104 -6.71 -21.11 8.68
N GLY A 105 -5.75 -20.20 8.74
CA GLY A 105 -4.33 -20.52 8.88
C GLY A 105 -3.65 -20.90 7.56
N THR A 106 -4.39 -20.95 6.47
CA THR A 106 -3.85 -21.23 5.14
C THR A 106 -3.49 -19.93 4.44
N THR A 107 -2.29 -19.87 3.85
CA THR A 107 -1.84 -18.71 3.10
C THR A 107 -2.36 -18.70 1.67
N LEU A 108 -2.59 -17.48 1.14
CA LEU A 108 -2.95 -17.31 -0.26
C LEU A 108 -1.75 -17.52 -1.17
N LYS A 109 -2.00 -18.04 -2.37
CA LYS A 109 -1.02 -18.11 -3.44
C LYS A 109 -1.37 -17.09 -4.51
N TYR A 110 -0.38 -16.32 -4.93
CA TYR A 110 -0.57 -15.28 -5.94
C TYR A 110 -0.01 -15.75 -7.28
N SER A 111 -0.77 -15.50 -8.34
CA SER A 111 -0.37 -15.89 -9.70
C SER A 111 0.57 -14.88 -10.37
N LYS A 112 0.55 -13.63 -9.94
CA LYS A 112 1.46 -12.59 -10.44
C LYS A 112 2.86 -12.78 -9.83
N PRO A 113 3.96 -12.72 -10.61
CA PRO A 113 5.30 -13.15 -10.14
C PRO A 113 5.82 -12.47 -8.87
N LYS A 114 5.60 -11.16 -8.71
CA LYS A 114 6.08 -10.42 -7.55
C LYS A 114 5.01 -10.13 -6.51
N ALA A 115 3.77 -10.54 -6.76
CA ALA A 115 2.67 -10.28 -5.84
C ALA A 115 2.87 -11.02 -4.52
N SER A 116 2.58 -10.35 -3.43
CA SER A 116 2.74 -10.90 -2.09
C SER A 116 1.77 -10.25 -1.11
N ALA A 117 1.58 -10.91 0.04
CA ALA A 117 0.99 -10.26 1.20
C ALA A 117 1.84 -9.05 1.60
N HIS A 118 1.21 -8.06 2.20
CA HIS A 118 1.88 -6.82 2.64
C HIS A 118 2.73 -6.20 1.53
N TRP A 119 2.11 -5.97 0.38
CA TRP A 119 2.81 -5.54 -0.85
C TRP A 119 3.55 -4.22 -0.74
N ASP A 120 3.12 -3.32 0.15
CA ASP A 120 3.84 -2.09 0.45
C ASP A 120 5.20 -2.37 1.09
N GLN A 121 5.24 -3.30 2.04
CA GLN A 121 6.47 -3.74 2.69
C GLN A 121 7.37 -4.48 1.70
N ALA A 122 6.79 -5.30 0.83
CA ALA A 122 7.55 -6.02 -0.20
C ALA A 122 8.21 -5.04 -1.18
N MET A 123 7.50 -4.02 -1.61
CA MET A 123 8.06 -2.98 -2.47
C MET A 123 9.21 -2.25 -1.77
N LEU A 124 9.02 -1.84 -0.52
CA LEU A 124 10.06 -1.14 0.22
C LEU A 124 11.26 -2.03 0.52
N ALA A 125 11.07 -3.32 0.73
CA ALA A 125 12.19 -4.25 0.93
C ALA A 125 13.11 -4.33 -0.30
N GLU A 126 12.55 -4.23 -1.50
CA GLU A 126 13.31 -4.32 -2.75
C GLU A 126 13.72 -2.96 -3.32
N LYS A 127 12.89 -1.93 -3.18
CA LYS A 127 13.04 -0.65 -3.90
C LYS A 127 13.04 0.58 -3.00
N LYS A 128 13.34 0.44 -1.72
CA LYS A 128 13.32 1.57 -0.79
C LYS A 128 14.21 2.72 -1.24
N GLU A 129 15.43 2.44 -1.66
CA GLU A 129 16.39 3.48 -2.08
C GLU A 129 15.90 4.24 -3.31
N GLU A 130 15.35 3.53 -4.29
CA GLU A 130 14.78 4.15 -5.48
C GLU A 130 13.57 5.02 -5.12
N PHE A 131 12.70 4.53 -4.25
CA PHE A 131 11.54 5.28 -3.79
C PHE A 131 11.95 6.56 -3.07
N VAL A 132 12.86 6.47 -2.11
CA VAL A 132 13.38 7.62 -1.35
C VAL A 132 14.01 8.64 -2.30
N HIS A 133 14.82 8.17 -3.25
CA HIS A 133 15.46 9.05 -4.23
C HIS A 133 14.44 9.82 -5.06
N GLN A 134 13.41 9.15 -5.54
CA GLN A 134 12.36 9.80 -6.34
C GLN A 134 11.53 10.78 -5.50
N VAL A 135 11.25 10.45 -4.24
CA VAL A 135 10.59 11.37 -3.30
C VAL A 135 11.45 12.63 -3.09
N GLU A 136 12.75 12.46 -2.88
CA GLU A 136 13.67 13.59 -2.74
C GLU A 136 13.64 14.49 -3.97
N GLU A 137 13.61 13.92 -5.17
CA GLU A 137 13.53 14.70 -6.41
C GLU A 137 12.22 15.48 -6.52
N ILE A 138 11.11 14.87 -6.10
CA ILE A 138 9.81 15.55 -6.03
C ILE A 138 9.89 16.74 -5.06
N LEU A 139 10.44 16.53 -3.86
CA LEU A 139 10.55 17.57 -2.85
C LEU A 139 11.44 18.72 -3.31
N LYS A 140 12.57 18.42 -3.94
CA LYS A 140 13.48 19.44 -4.49
C LYS A 140 12.79 20.27 -5.57
N ARG A 141 12.10 19.63 -6.49
CA ARG A 141 11.39 20.32 -7.57
C ARG A 141 10.29 21.22 -7.01
N ARG A 142 9.48 20.69 -6.07
CA ARG A 142 8.40 21.47 -5.46
C ARG A 142 8.94 22.64 -4.65
N ALA A 143 10.04 22.46 -3.94
CA ALA A 143 10.70 23.55 -3.22
C ALA A 143 11.14 24.68 -4.16
N ARG A 144 11.70 24.33 -5.32
CA ARG A 144 12.09 25.31 -6.35
C ARG A 144 10.87 26.05 -6.89
N GLU A 145 9.77 25.35 -7.16
CA GLU A 145 8.53 25.96 -7.66
C GLU A 145 7.93 26.95 -6.65
N LEU A 146 7.99 26.65 -5.35
CA LEU A 146 7.47 27.54 -4.32
C LEU A 146 8.35 28.75 -4.06
N ASN A 147 9.66 28.63 -4.28
CA ASN A 147 10.64 29.71 -4.08
C ASN A 147 10.88 30.54 -5.34
N GLY A 148 10.48 30.03 -6.48
CA GLY A 148 10.59 30.70 -7.76
C GLY A 148 9.38 31.51 -8.11
#